data_8ddb696e1848121d33e4c9017a045348
#
_entry.id   8ddb696e1848121d33e4c9017a045348
#
_cell.length_a   1.000
_cell.length_b   1.000
_cell.length_c   1.000
_cell.angle_alpha   90.00
_cell.angle_beta   90.00
_cell.angle_gamma   90.00
#
_symmetry.space_group_name_H-M   'P 1'
#
loop_
_entity.id
_entity.type
_entity.pdbx_description
1 polymer ?
#
loop_
_entity_poly.entity_id
_entity_poly.type
_entity_poly.pdbx_seq_one_letter_code
_entity_poly.pdbx_strand_id
1 'polypeptide(L)'
;MLNPHEMIKTSMMMQFMNATGSPMNPLFSFITLNIYERLVLTFPVWSGWLRRSIPCMREKIRGESKTISREPSAVIDCERGATQVSKNGNVPAFMTRMDAIIHYVASSPNIRKLLAISNHDYLPNEFEAVRIDEDIYFKMTHVEPSEDGNIKNMRFQIFCYDGNIQTLQRFIETCNQDYERRMLNKLGNNLFFFDQMVESTKKKNQNPLPKDFLVYTKHKFSTTRTFENVYFEEQPIVKKRVNFFLNNRTWYEKKGIPYTLGFMFHGSPGTGKTSEIKAIANVARRHPINIQLSEIKTKSQLRHLFFSDEIHAWNGNTIEKYTIPINERLYIIEDADAMGDVLLRREWKKPTIEKPKDPFIPLDDDAINEPIDLSFLLNLLDGTLESSGRIMVITSNFPERFDRALVRPGRIDMIIEFKKCSMSVLREMVVGFYDTQDIEHELWKHPEINYKWTPAEVQQVLFRNFEDKNNAMQELLVCQPQTPEQTETTTELEDLPEQKSRLSIQSFHPVLGL
;
A
#
# COMPACT_ATOMS: atom_id res chain seq x y z
N MET A 1 58.54 7.71 -37.71
CA MET A 1 57.16 7.90 -38.14
C MET A 1 56.48 8.74 -37.05
N LEU A 2 56.18 9.97 -37.35
CA LEU A 2 55.49 10.88 -36.41
C LEU A 2 54.07 10.41 -36.16
N ASN A 3 53.65 10.45 -34.92
CA ASN A 3 52.34 10.01 -34.45
C ASN A 3 51.25 10.85 -35.19
N PRO A 4 50.15 10.26 -35.72
CA PRO A 4 49.09 10.98 -36.43
C PRO A 4 48.57 12.22 -35.68
N HIS A 5 48.61 12.21 -34.36
CA HIS A 5 48.28 13.37 -33.53
C HIS A 5 49.26 14.54 -33.65
N GLU A 6 50.53 14.27 -33.85
CA GLU A 6 51.54 15.32 -34.05
C GLU A 6 51.50 15.91 -35.44
N MET A 7 51.14 15.11 -36.47
CA MET A 7 50.92 15.60 -37.82
C MET A 7 49.72 16.57 -37.93
N ILE A 8 48.66 16.31 -37.20
CA ILE A 8 47.48 17.18 -37.15
C ILE A 8 47.81 18.49 -36.41
N LYS A 9 48.57 18.40 -35.29
CA LYS A 9 49.06 19.59 -34.55
C LYS A 9 49.91 20.52 -35.44
N THR A 10 50.87 19.95 -36.17
CA THR A 10 51.74 20.70 -37.10
C THR A 10 50.99 21.29 -38.30
N SER A 11 50.03 20.55 -38.86
CA SER A 11 49.19 21.03 -39.97
C SER A 11 48.29 22.18 -39.56
N MET A 12 47.61 22.10 -38.39
CA MET A 12 46.79 23.19 -37.86
C MET A 12 47.63 24.42 -37.50
N MET A 13 48.82 24.23 -36.95
CA MET A 13 49.73 25.35 -36.63
C MET A 13 50.23 26.08 -37.88
N MET A 14 50.54 25.32 -38.97
CA MET A 14 50.89 25.92 -40.27
C MET A 14 49.72 26.66 -40.93
N GLN A 15 48.51 26.12 -40.86
CA GLN A 15 47.33 26.80 -41.39
C GLN A 15 47.02 28.10 -40.62
N PHE A 16 47.22 28.14 -39.32
CA PHE A 16 47.01 29.33 -38.48
C PHE A 16 48.09 30.39 -38.73
N MET A 17 49.34 29.98 -38.90
CA MET A 17 50.45 30.89 -39.26
C MET A 17 50.27 31.51 -40.65
N ASN A 18 49.73 30.78 -41.59
CA ASN A 18 49.44 31.30 -42.96
C ASN A 18 48.21 32.23 -42.97
N ALA A 19 47.26 32.08 -42.02
CA ALA A 19 46.08 32.94 -42.00
C ALA A 19 46.28 34.28 -41.26
N THR A 20 47.26 34.41 -40.37
CA THR A 20 47.43 35.59 -39.51
C THR A 20 48.61 36.46 -39.83
N GLY A 21 49.57 36.02 -40.65
CA GLY A 21 50.69 36.85 -41.19
C GLY A 21 51.64 37.44 -40.16
N SER A 22 51.57 37.11 -38.88
CA SER A 22 52.38 37.65 -37.80
C SER A 22 52.87 36.56 -36.83
N PRO A 23 54.09 36.67 -36.23
CA PRO A 23 54.60 35.74 -35.26
C PRO A 23 53.74 35.77 -34.02
N MET A 24 53.10 34.63 -33.70
CA MET A 24 52.21 34.47 -32.53
C MET A 24 52.96 34.65 -31.22
N ASN A 25 52.37 35.41 -30.31
CA ASN A 25 52.81 35.58 -28.94
C ASN A 25 52.77 34.20 -28.22
N PRO A 26 53.87 33.80 -27.51
CA PRO A 26 53.96 32.47 -26.85
C PRO A 26 52.80 32.13 -25.91
N LEU A 27 52.16 33.15 -25.33
CA LEU A 27 50.97 33.03 -24.50
C LEU A 27 49.74 32.51 -25.28
N PHE A 28 49.58 32.94 -26.51
CA PHE A 28 48.45 32.52 -27.38
C PHE A 28 48.62 31.08 -27.86
N SER A 29 49.85 30.68 -28.13
CA SER A 29 50.16 29.28 -28.47
C SER A 29 49.90 28.32 -27.31
N PHE A 30 50.15 28.77 -26.08
CA PHE A 30 49.89 27.98 -24.88
C PHE A 30 48.38 27.83 -24.61
N ILE A 31 47.61 28.88 -24.83
CA ILE A 31 46.13 28.86 -24.64
C ILE A 31 45.46 27.97 -25.71
N THR A 32 45.89 28.08 -26.98
CA THR A 32 45.33 27.25 -28.06
C THR A 32 45.70 25.79 -27.91
N LEU A 33 46.88 25.48 -27.40
CA LEU A 33 47.30 24.10 -27.11
C LEU A 33 46.48 23.48 -25.95
N ASN A 34 46.22 24.23 -24.89
CA ASN A 34 45.40 23.78 -23.75
C ASN A 34 43.94 23.60 -24.15
N ILE A 35 43.40 24.46 -25.00
CA ILE A 35 42.03 24.31 -25.52
C ILE A 35 41.92 23.06 -26.41
N TYR A 36 42.95 22.83 -27.26
CA TYR A 36 43.00 21.63 -28.11
C TYR A 36 43.12 20.34 -27.29
N GLU A 37 43.97 20.30 -26.27
CA GLU A 37 44.07 19.11 -25.39
C GLU A 37 42.78 18.84 -24.63
N ARG A 38 42.09 19.84 -24.12
CA ARG A 38 40.78 19.69 -23.51
C ARG A 38 39.72 19.21 -24.52
N LEU A 39 39.71 19.74 -25.75
CA LEU A 39 38.81 19.29 -26.79
C LEU A 39 39.06 17.85 -27.20
N VAL A 40 40.31 17.41 -27.31
CA VAL A 40 40.69 16.03 -27.68
C VAL A 40 40.39 15.06 -26.56
N LEU A 41 40.56 15.41 -25.29
CA LEU A 41 40.21 14.58 -24.13
C LEU A 41 38.70 14.44 -23.96
N THR A 42 37.92 15.45 -24.36
CA THR A 42 36.45 15.38 -24.28
C THR A 42 35.79 14.82 -25.56
N PHE A 43 36.56 14.70 -26.66
CA PHE A 43 36.07 14.22 -27.95
C PHE A 43 35.39 12.82 -27.92
N PRO A 44 35.83 11.83 -27.12
CA PRO A 44 35.12 10.57 -27.00
C PRO A 44 33.70 10.74 -26.43
N VAL A 45 33.53 11.66 -25.48
CA VAL A 45 32.22 11.97 -24.87
C VAL A 45 31.35 12.74 -25.86
N TRP A 46 31.92 13.70 -26.55
CA TRP A 46 31.19 14.50 -27.55
C TRP A 46 30.90 13.72 -28.85
N SER A 47 31.78 12.82 -29.27
CA SER A 47 31.53 11.99 -30.43
C SER A 47 30.39 10.99 -30.20
N GLY A 48 30.21 10.52 -28.94
CA GLY A 48 29.04 9.73 -28.53
C GLY A 48 27.75 10.54 -28.62
N TRP A 49 27.79 11.80 -28.19
CA TRP A 49 26.65 12.73 -28.26
C TRP A 49 26.38 13.21 -29.73
N LEU A 50 27.41 13.55 -30.49
CA LEU A 50 27.30 13.90 -31.91
C LEU A 50 26.82 12.73 -32.77
N ARG A 51 27.24 11.51 -32.54
CA ARG A 51 26.71 10.32 -33.20
C ARG A 51 25.23 10.08 -32.91
N ARG A 52 24.75 10.47 -31.74
CA ARG A 52 23.32 10.47 -31.39
C ARG A 52 22.53 11.62 -32.00
N SER A 53 23.15 12.76 -32.20
CA SER A 53 22.48 13.99 -32.69
C SER A 53 22.55 14.17 -34.21
N ILE A 54 23.55 13.61 -34.90
CA ILE A 54 23.73 13.73 -36.36
C ILE A 54 22.59 13.06 -37.17
N PRO A 55 21.99 11.93 -36.77
CA PRO A 55 20.81 11.40 -37.46
C PRO A 55 19.65 12.39 -37.48
N CYS A 56 19.40 13.06 -36.34
CA CYS A 56 18.34 14.06 -36.22
C CYS A 56 18.58 15.32 -37.07
N MET A 57 19.84 15.75 -37.26
CA MET A 57 20.17 16.86 -38.14
C MET A 57 20.10 16.49 -39.64
N ARG A 58 20.45 15.26 -40.01
CA ARG A 58 20.30 14.80 -41.38
C ARG A 58 18.85 14.72 -41.85
N GLU A 59 17.93 14.38 -40.97
CA GLU A 59 16.49 14.41 -41.28
C GLU A 59 15.94 15.84 -41.44
N LYS A 60 16.47 16.84 -40.70
CA LYS A 60 16.05 18.25 -40.85
C LYS A 60 16.58 18.91 -42.13
N ILE A 61 17.67 18.43 -42.70
CA ILE A 61 18.26 18.99 -43.95
C ILE A 61 17.70 18.29 -45.20
N ARG A 62 17.08 17.12 -45.06
CA ARG A 62 16.32 16.44 -46.13
C ARG A 62 14.83 16.76 -46.06
N GLY A 63 14.49 18.04 -46.00
CA GLY A 63 13.14 18.48 -46.34
C GLY A 63 12.87 18.11 -47.79
N GLU A 64 11.74 17.41 -47.99
CA GLU A 64 11.24 16.94 -49.28
C GLU A 64 12.00 15.76 -49.93
N SER A 65 11.72 14.55 -49.47
CA SER A 65 11.85 13.39 -50.33
C SER A 65 10.66 12.47 -50.13
N LYS A 66 10.02 12.17 -51.24
CA LYS A 66 9.01 11.12 -51.47
C LYS A 66 9.00 10.06 -50.38
N THR A 67 7.87 9.92 -49.69
CA THR A 67 7.53 8.81 -48.82
C THR A 67 7.67 7.49 -49.61
N ILE A 68 8.87 6.92 -49.65
CA ILE A 68 9.01 5.48 -49.90
C ILE A 68 8.42 4.84 -48.66
N SER A 69 7.28 4.23 -48.80
CA SER A 69 6.65 3.41 -47.74
C SER A 69 7.53 2.19 -47.49
N ARG A 70 8.55 2.37 -46.62
CA ARG A 70 9.36 1.25 -46.14
C ARG A 70 8.47 0.39 -45.28
N GLU A 71 8.29 -0.89 -45.64
CA GLU A 71 7.55 -1.80 -44.80
C GLU A 71 8.31 -2.07 -43.50
N PRO A 72 7.61 -2.13 -42.34
CA PRO A 72 8.24 -2.51 -41.08
C PRO A 72 8.83 -3.92 -41.15
N SER A 73 10.00 -4.12 -40.57
CA SER A 73 10.64 -5.45 -40.48
C SER A 73 9.99 -6.36 -39.44
N ALA A 74 9.42 -5.76 -38.39
CA ALA A 74 8.61 -6.45 -37.39
C ALA A 74 7.49 -5.55 -36.87
N VAL A 75 6.34 -6.12 -36.58
CA VAL A 75 5.14 -5.43 -36.06
C VAL A 75 4.52 -6.26 -34.96
N ILE A 76 4.07 -5.59 -33.90
CA ILE A 76 3.21 -6.16 -32.87
C ILE A 76 1.92 -5.35 -32.83
N ASP A 77 0.81 -6.00 -33.15
CA ASP A 77 -0.52 -5.45 -33.04
C ASP A 77 -1.04 -5.68 -31.63
N CYS A 78 -1.46 -4.60 -30.98
CA CYS A 78 -2.03 -4.62 -29.64
C CYS A 78 -3.51 -4.22 -29.72
N GLU A 79 -4.41 -5.08 -29.25
CA GLU A 79 -5.84 -4.84 -29.21
C GLU A 79 -6.39 -5.00 -27.81
N ARG A 80 -7.10 -3.97 -27.34
CA ARG A 80 -7.87 -4.01 -26.09
C ARG A 80 -9.34 -3.87 -26.45
N GLY A 81 -10.10 -4.98 -26.37
CA GLY A 81 -11.56 -4.97 -26.49
C GLY A 81 -12.23 -4.55 -25.18
N ALA A 82 -13.53 -4.24 -25.25
CA ALA A 82 -14.36 -4.09 -24.05
C ALA A 82 -14.19 -5.35 -23.22
N THR A 83 -13.63 -5.18 -22.05
CA THR A 83 -13.24 -6.27 -21.16
C THR A 83 -14.48 -7.10 -20.85
N GLN A 84 -14.57 -8.29 -21.39
CA GLN A 84 -15.14 -9.36 -20.59
C GLN A 84 -14.19 -9.51 -19.41
N VAL A 85 -14.51 -8.85 -18.31
CA VAL A 85 -13.89 -9.13 -17.01
C VAL A 85 -14.04 -10.63 -16.88
N SER A 86 -12.92 -11.35 -16.92
CA SER A 86 -12.91 -12.78 -16.65
C SER A 86 -13.71 -12.94 -15.36
N LYS A 87 -14.71 -13.81 -15.33
CA LYS A 87 -15.56 -14.08 -14.18
C LYS A 87 -14.74 -14.39 -12.91
N ASN A 88 -13.44 -14.52 -13.00
CA ASN A 88 -12.49 -14.85 -11.94
C ASN A 88 -11.59 -13.67 -11.48
N GLY A 89 -11.86 -12.42 -11.89
CA GLY A 89 -11.13 -11.26 -11.37
C GLY A 89 -9.65 -11.13 -11.77
N ASN A 90 -9.07 -12.12 -12.43
CA ASN A 90 -7.70 -12.04 -12.91
C ASN A 90 -7.63 -11.19 -14.18
N VAL A 91 -7.06 -10.01 -14.07
CA VAL A 91 -6.66 -9.21 -15.24
C VAL A 91 -5.61 -10.03 -15.99
N PRO A 92 -5.83 -10.40 -17.27
CA PRO A 92 -4.83 -11.15 -18.02
C PRO A 92 -3.48 -10.41 -17.99
N ALA A 93 -2.37 -11.12 -17.81
CA ALA A 93 -1.01 -10.54 -17.80
C ALA A 93 -0.73 -9.67 -19.05
N PHE A 94 -1.40 -9.97 -20.16
CA PHE A 94 -1.35 -9.19 -21.39
C PHE A 94 -1.93 -7.78 -21.24
N MET A 95 -2.99 -7.59 -20.45
CA MET A 95 -3.60 -6.27 -20.20
C MET A 95 -2.63 -5.36 -19.44
N THR A 96 -1.91 -5.88 -18.46
CA THR A 96 -0.91 -5.13 -17.71
C THR A 96 0.24 -4.69 -18.62
N ARG A 97 0.65 -5.53 -19.58
CA ARG A 97 1.67 -5.18 -20.58
C ARG A 97 1.24 -4.06 -21.51
N MET A 98 -0.01 -4.06 -21.95
CA MET A 98 -0.55 -2.97 -22.77
C MET A 98 -0.59 -1.65 -22.03
N ASP A 99 -1.01 -1.65 -20.76
CA ASP A 99 -1.02 -0.46 -19.91
C ASP A 99 0.40 0.06 -19.70
N ALA A 100 1.39 -0.83 -19.52
CA ALA A 100 2.79 -0.47 -19.41
C ALA A 100 3.33 0.21 -20.68
N ILE A 101 3.01 -0.33 -21.85
CA ILE A 101 3.38 0.26 -23.14
C ILE A 101 2.77 1.64 -23.31
N ILE A 102 1.47 1.77 -23.09
CA ILE A 102 0.73 3.04 -23.22
C ILE A 102 1.32 4.09 -22.29
N HIS A 103 1.59 3.75 -21.05
CA HIS A 103 2.16 4.64 -20.06
C HIS A 103 3.58 5.10 -20.43
N TYR A 104 4.41 4.19 -20.94
CA TYR A 104 5.75 4.50 -21.44
C TYR A 104 5.67 5.45 -22.64
N VAL A 105 4.82 5.11 -23.63
CA VAL A 105 4.62 5.91 -24.85
C VAL A 105 4.07 7.31 -24.51
N ALA A 106 3.08 7.41 -23.62
CA ALA A 106 2.50 8.69 -23.18
C ALA A 106 3.55 9.61 -22.52
N SER A 107 4.58 9.03 -21.91
CA SER A 107 5.69 9.78 -21.29
C SER A 107 6.79 10.17 -22.27
N SER A 108 6.74 9.74 -23.53
CA SER A 108 7.76 10.04 -24.53
C SER A 108 7.67 11.50 -25.00
N PRO A 109 8.81 12.22 -25.13
CA PRO A 109 8.82 13.61 -25.57
C PRO A 109 8.37 13.79 -27.04
N ASN A 110 8.31 12.72 -27.81
CA ASN A 110 7.92 12.75 -29.22
C ASN A 110 6.41 12.68 -29.43
N ILE A 111 5.62 12.36 -28.40
CA ILE A 111 4.16 12.35 -28.45
C ILE A 111 3.64 13.79 -28.35
N ARG A 112 2.79 14.16 -29.29
CA ARG A 112 2.22 15.52 -29.40
C ARG A 112 0.75 15.59 -29.01
N LYS A 113 0.02 14.46 -29.14
CA LYS A 113 -1.40 14.40 -28.86
C LYS A 113 -1.68 13.36 -27.79
N LEU A 114 -2.33 13.79 -26.71
CA LEU A 114 -2.77 12.95 -25.63
C LEU A 114 -4.30 13.11 -25.46
N LEU A 115 -4.97 12.02 -25.25
CA LEU A 115 -6.37 11.97 -24.84
C LEU A 115 -6.44 11.71 -23.34
N ALA A 116 -7.02 12.63 -22.57
CA ALA A 116 -7.25 12.41 -21.13
C ALA A 116 -8.41 11.43 -20.94
N ILE A 117 -8.17 10.34 -20.23
CA ILE A 117 -9.16 9.30 -19.95
C ILE A 117 -9.71 9.49 -18.54
N SER A 118 -8.86 9.86 -17.59
CA SER A 118 -9.21 10.15 -16.21
C SER A 118 -8.33 11.31 -15.70
N ASN A 119 -8.56 11.75 -14.47
CA ASN A 119 -7.79 12.85 -13.88
C ASN A 119 -6.27 12.62 -13.83
N HIS A 120 -5.80 11.41 -14.05
CA HIS A 120 -4.39 11.04 -13.91
C HIS A 120 -3.83 10.20 -15.06
N ASP A 121 -4.69 9.71 -15.97
CA ASP A 121 -4.26 8.81 -17.04
C ASP A 121 -4.47 9.45 -18.42
N TYR A 122 -3.43 9.33 -19.26
CA TYR A 122 -3.40 9.86 -20.60
C TYR A 122 -3.15 8.73 -21.61
N LEU A 123 -3.90 8.75 -22.71
CA LEU A 123 -3.71 7.83 -23.83
C LEU A 123 -3.01 8.58 -24.97
N PRO A 124 -1.92 8.03 -25.54
CA PRO A 124 -1.34 8.57 -26.79
C PRO A 124 -2.35 8.50 -27.91
N ASN A 125 -2.65 9.63 -28.56
CA ASN A 125 -3.63 9.73 -29.65
C ASN A 125 -2.96 10.14 -30.96
N GLU A 126 -1.96 9.34 -31.36
CA GLU A 126 -1.16 9.57 -32.59
C GLU A 126 -1.50 8.50 -33.63
N PHE A 127 -2.18 8.88 -34.69
CA PHE A 127 -2.55 8.02 -35.81
C PHE A 127 -1.47 7.93 -36.90
N GLU A 128 -0.45 8.79 -36.81
CA GLU A 128 0.75 8.68 -37.60
C GLU A 128 1.85 7.94 -36.84
N ALA A 129 2.81 7.38 -37.55
CA ALA A 129 3.93 6.68 -36.95
C ALA A 129 4.84 7.66 -36.19
N VAL A 130 4.93 7.50 -34.88
CA VAL A 130 5.81 8.32 -34.03
C VAL A 130 6.94 7.45 -33.50
N ARG A 131 8.17 7.94 -33.64
CA ARG A 131 9.36 7.28 -33.10
C ARG A 131 9.39 7.44 -31.58
N ILE A 132 9.45 6.32 -30.85
CA ILE A 132 9.46 6.29 -29.40
C ILE A 132 10.87 6.05 -28.85
N ASP A 133 11.63 5.14 -29.48
CA ASP A 133 13.00 4.77 -29.10
C ASP A 133 13.89 4.69 -30.37
N GLU A 134 15.12 4.16 -30.29
CA GLU A 134 16.13 4.20 -31.38
C GLU A 134 15.60 3.75 -32.74
N ASP A 135 14.89 2.63 -32.81
CA ASP A 135 14.22 2.13 -34.04
C ASP A 135 12.81 1.62 -33.75
N ILE A 136 12.17 2.11 -32.68
CA ILE A 136 10.84 1.67 -32.29
C ILE A 136 9.85 2.79 -32.53
N TYR A 137 8.75 2.43 -33.20
CA TYR A 137 7.69 3.33 -33.59
C TYR A 137 6.37 2.88 -33.01
N PHE A 138 5.54 3.85 -32.68
CA PHE A 138 4.18 3.66 -32.19
C PHE A 138 3.19 4.34 -33.15
N LYS A 139 2.05 3.66 -33.34
CA LYS A 139 0.95 4.21 -34.13
C LYS A 139 -0.38 3.73 -33.52
N MET A 140 -1.27 4.67 -33.20
CA MET A 140 -2.65 4.36 -32.85
C MET A 140 -3.42 4.03 -34.12
N THR A 141 -4.15 2.91 -34.13
CA THR A 141 -4.95 2.51 -35.28
C THR A 141 -6.46 2.71 -35.05
N HIS A 142 -6.92 2.54 -33.81
CA HIS A 142 -8.31 2.71 -33.46
C HIS A 142 -8.49 3.06 -31.98
N VAL A 143 -9.40 4.01 -31.68
CA VAL A 143 -9.83 4.34 -30.32
C VAL A 143 -11.34 4.59 -30.33
N GLU A 144 -12.07 3.89 -29.50
CA GLU A 144 -13.51 4.03 -29.30
C GLU A 144 -13.79 4.45 -27.85
N PRO A 145 -14.14 5.72 -27.59
CA PRO A 145 -14.51 6.17 -26.26
C PRO A 145 -15.86 5.58 -25.84
N SER A 146 -16.03 5.29 -24.54
CA SER A 146 -17.32 4.94 -23.95
C SER A 146 -18.07 6.19 -23.51
N GLU A 147 -19.38 6.11 -23.37
CA GLU A 147 -20.22 7.19 -22.84
C GLU A 147 -19.84 7.62 -21.41
N ASP A 148 -19.23 6.73 -20.63
CA ASP A 148 -18.76 6.98 -19.27
C ASP A 148 -17.38 7.67 -19.20
N GLY A 149 -16.82 8.13 -20.33
CA GLY A 149 -15.48 8.73 -20.40
C GLY A 149 -14.33 7.73 -20.34
N ASN A 150 -14.61 6.42 -20.32
CA ASN A 150 -13.63 5.36 -20.42
C ASN A 150 -13.40 4.96 -21.90
N ILE A 151 -12.42 4.10 -22.15
CA ILE A 151 -12.17 3.55 -23.49
C ILE A 151 -12.81 2.18 -23.60
N LYS A 152 -13.71 2.03 -24.58
CA LYS A 152 -14.37 0.77 -24.88
C LYS A 152 -13.45 -0.17 -25.66
N ASN A 153 -12.85 0.34 -26.74
CA ASN A 153 -11.91 -0.42 -27.56
C ASN A 153 -10.74 0.46 -27.98
N MET A 154 -9.54 -0.11 -28.03
CA MET A 154 -8.38 0.53 -28.62
C MET A 154 -7.50 -0.48 -29.32
N ARG A 155 -6.87 -0.04 -30.42
CA ARG A 155 -5.86 -0.80 -31.15
C ARG A 155 -4.68 0.11 -31.46
N PHE A 156 -3.49 -0.40 -31.27
CA PHE A 156 -2.24 0.28 -31.63
C PHE A 156 -1.19 -0.69 -32.10
N GLN A 157 -0.22 -0.18 -32.83
CA GLN A 157 0.90 -0.95 -33.37
C GLN A 157 2.21 -0.43 -32.78
N ILE A 158 3.10 -1.37 -32.44
CA ILE A 158 4.52 -1.10 -32.19
C ILE A 158 5.31 -1.83 -33.25
N PHE A 159 6.21 -1.13 -33.91
CA PHE A 159 6.97 -1.71 -35.01
C PHE A 159 8.38 -1.10 -35.12
N CYS A 160 9.25 -1.80 -35.83
CA CYS A 160 10.60 -1.36 -36.14
C CYS A 160 10.92 -1.57 -37.61
N TYR A 161 11.88 -0.82 -38.14
CA TYR A 161 12.32 -0.90 -39.54
C TYR A 161 13.61 -1.71 -39.72
N ASP A 162 14.52 -1.65 -38.77
CA ASP A 162 15.84 -2.29 -38.83
C ASP A 162 16.02 -3.40 -37.79
N GLY A 163 15.03 -3.61 -36.91
CA GLY A 163 15.03 -4.61 -35.86
C GLY A 163 14.27 -5.90 -36.23
N ASN A 164 14.14 -6.77 -35.26
CA ASN A 164 13.36 -8.00 -35.35
C ASN A 164 12.32 -8.08 -34.22
N ILE A 165 11.49 -9.13 -34.24
CA ILE A 165 10.45 -9.32 -33.21
C ILE A 165 11.04 -9.40 -31.80
N GLN A 166 12.26 -9.90 -31.62
CA GLN A 166 12.93 -9.93 -30.30
C GLN A 166 13.30 -8.53 -29.80
N THR A 167 13.57 -7.59 -30.70
CA THR A 167 13.80 -6.17 -30.34
C THR A 167 12.54 -5.56 -29.76
N LEU A 168 11.38 -5.81 -30.37
CA LEU A 168 10.09 -5.36 -29.86
C LEU A 168 9.73 -6.03 -28.52
N GLN A 169 10.01 -7.34 -28.39
CA GLN A 169 9.78 -8.05 -27.13
C GLN A 169 10.63 -7.50 -25.98
N ARG A 170 11.92 -7.18 -26.21
CA ARG A 170 12.78 -6.53 -25.21
C ARG A 170 12.28 -5.14 -24.85
N PHE A 171 11.79 -4.39 -25.81
CA PHE A 171 11.18 -3.08 -25.54
C PHE A 171 9.94 -3.21 -24.66
N ILE A 172 9.04 -4.14 -24.93
CA ILE A 172 7.86 -4.42 -24.10
C ILE A 172 8.27 -4.78 -22.66
N GLU A 173 9.32 -5.59 -22.51
CA GLU A 173 9.85 -5.96 -21.20
C GLU A 173 10.41 -4.72 -20.44
N THR A 174 11.09 -3.83 -21.17
CA THR A 174 11.56 -2.55 -20.59
C THR A 174 10.38 -1.68 -20.15
N CYS A 175 9.32 -1.59 -20.95
CA CYS A 175 8.09 -0.89 -20.59
C CYS A 175 7.47 -1.46 -19.31
N ASN A 176 7.41 -2.80 -19.19
CA ASN A 176 6.89 -3.47 -18.01
C ASN A 176 7.70 -3.13 -16.76
N GLN A 177 9.03 -3.26 -16.84
CA GLN A 177 9.92 -2.97 -15.71
C GLN A 177 9.82 -1.51 -15.26
N ASP A 178 9.71 -0.58 -16.20
CA ASP A 178 9.54 0.85 -15.89
C ASP A 178 8.16 1.12 -15.25
N TYR A 179 7.11 0.48 -15.76
CA TYR A 179 5.77 0.57 -15.23
C TYR A 179 5.66 0.00 -13.81
N GLU A 180 6.21 -1.19 -13.59
CA GLU A 180 6.28 -1.80 -12.26
C GLU A 180 7.05 -0.91 -11.28
N ARG A 181 8.20 -0.36 -11.68
CA ARG A 181 8.97 0.57 -10.86
C ARG A 181 8.18 1.83 -10.51
N ARG A 182 7.44 2.40 -11.46
CA ARG A 182 6.59 3.58 -11.21
C ARG A 182 5.39 3.23 -10.33
N MET A 183 4.79 2.06 -10.50
CA MET A 183 3.70 1.59 -9.64
C MET A 183 4.15 1.37 -8.20
N LEU A 184 5.32 0.76 -7.99
CA LEU A 184 5.94 0.64 -6.68
C LEU A 184 6.22 2.01 -6.04
N ASN A 185 6.62 3.00 -6.82
CA ASN A 185 6.92 4.34 -6.34
C ASN A 185 5.71 5.30 -6.29
N LYS A 186 4.50 4.85 -6.66
CA LYS A 186 3.29 5.69 -6.70
C LYS A 186 2.96 6.34 -5.35
N LEU A 187 3.31 5.69 -4.23
CA LEU A 187 3.13 6.20 -2.88
C LEU A 187 4.32 7.05 -2.39
N GLY A 188 5.47 6.98 -3.06
CA GLY A 188 6.71 7.63 -2.66
C GLY A 188 7.17 7.15 -1.27
N ASN A 189 7.80 8.05 -0.52
CA ASN A 189 8.28 7.75 0.85
C ASN A 189 7.23 7.99 1.95
N ASN A 190 6.01 8.34 1.57
CA ASN A 190 4.94 8.59 2.55
C ASN A 190 4.24 7.30 2.93
N LEU A 191 3.85 7.20 4.19
CA LEU A 191 2.95 6.15 4.64
C LEU A 191 1.50 6.57 4.44
N PHE A 192 0.65 5.60 4.12
CA PHE A 192 -0.78 5.79 3.95
C PHE A 192 -1.54 4.76 4.77
N PHE A 193 -2.62 5.20 5.36
CA PHE A 193 -3.63 4.38 6.02
C PHE A 193 -4.69 4.00 4.99
N PHE A 194 -4.94 2.72 4.86
CA PHE A 194 -5.98 2.16 4.00
C PHE A 194 -7.12 1.66 4.86
N ASP A 195 -8.25 2.35 4.80
CA ASP A 195 -9.45 1.98 5.55
C ASP A 195 -10.45 1.29 4.64
N GLN A 196 -10.91 0.09 5.01
CA GLN A 196 -11.81 -0.70 4.21
C GLN A 196 -13.14 0.02 4.00
N MET A 197 -13.57 0.16 2.75
CA MET A 197 -14.87 0.74 2.42
C MET A 197 -16.00 -0.26 2.70
N VAL A 198 -17.00 0.22 3.44
CA VAL A 198 -18.21 -0.52 3.75
C VAL A 198 -19.32 -0.10 2.80
N GLU A 199 -20.20 -1.01 2.36
CA GLU A 199 -21.31 -0.66 1.45
C GLU A 199 -22.23 0.41 2.01
N SER A 200 -22.39 0.47 3.33
CA SER A 200 -23.20 1.49 4.02
C SER A 200 -22.68 2.92 3.86
N THR A 201 -21.38 3.08 3.58
CA THR A 201 -20.75 4.41 3.39
C THR A 201 -20.94 4.98 1.99
N LYS A 202 -21.52 4.20 1.07
CA LYS A 202 -21.75 4.64 -0.31
C LYS A 202 -22.90 5.66 -0.41
N LYS A 203 -22.73 6.62 -1.28
CA LYS A 203 -23.83 7.47 -1.75
C LYS A 203 -24.76 6.63 -2.65
N LYS A 204 -26.07 6.86 -2.58
CA LYS A 204 -27.12 6.09 -3.29
C LYS A 204 -26.92 5.91 -4.81
N ASN A 205 -26.05 6.68 -5.44
CA ASN A 205 -25.83 6.68 -6.90
C ASN A 205 -24.48 6.05 -7.31
N GLN A 206 -23.80 5.32 -6.44
CA GLN A 206 -22.51 4.68 -6.77
C GLN A 206 -22.73 3.21 -7.14
N ASN A 207 -21.94 2.74 -8.13
CA ASN A 207 -21.94 1.34 -8.54
C ASN A 207 -21.58 0.38 -7.38
N PRO A 208 -22.08 -0.86 -7.35
CA PRO A 208 -21.75 -1.84 -6.32
C PRO A 208 -20.24 -2.08 -6.26
N LEU A 209 -19.70 -2.35 -5.05
CA LEU A 209 -18.28 -2.68 -4.88
C LEU A 209 -17.95 -3.99 -5.60
N PRO A 210 -16.73 -4.13 -6.14
CA PRO A 210 -16.27 -5.39 -6.73
C PRO A 210 -16.37 -6.54 -5.72
N LYS A 211 -16.76 -7.73 -6.21
CA LYS A 211 -16.87 -8.93 -5.37
C LYS A 211 -15.54 -9.68 -5.19
N ASP A 212 -14.58 -9.43 -6.07
CA ASP A 212 -13.32 -10.18 -6.14
C ASP A 212 -12.21 -9.62 -5.25
N PHE A 213 -12.24 -8.32 -4.94
CA PHE A 213 -11.26 -7.64 -4.11
C PHE A 213 -11.89 -6.60 -3.19
N LEU A 214 -11.17 -6.24 -2.13
CA LEU A 214 -11.57 -5.18 -1.20
C LEU A 214 -11.17 -3.82 -1.74
N VAL A 215 -12.01 -2.82 -1.50
CA VAL A 215 -11.75 -1.42 -1.84
C VAL A 215 -11.55 -0.62 -0.57
N TYR A 216 -10.59 0.27 -0.59
CA TYR A 216 -10.18 1.08 0.57
C TYR A 216 -10.34 2.57 0.29
N THR A 217 -10.50 3.38 1.32
CA THR A 217 -10.17 4.80 1.28
C THR A 217 -8.71 4.97 1.68
N LYS A 218 -8.00 5.90 1.00
CA LYS A 218 -6.57 6.15 1.23
C LYS A 218 -6.38 7.48 1.94
N HIS A 219 -5.76 7.46 3.11
CA HIS A 219 -5.45 8.66 3.90
C HIS A 219 -3.94 8.73 4.17
N LYS A 220 -3.37 9.94 4.12
CA LYS A 220 -1.96 10.10 4.51
C LYS A 220 -1.81 9.73 5.98
N PHE A 221 -0.92 8.78 6.26
CA PHE A 221 -0.61 8.35 7.62
C PHE A 221 0.60 9.12 8.15
N SER A 222 0.40 9.81 9.26
CA SER A 222 1.47 10.50 9.96
C SER A 222 1.25 10.31 11.45
N THR A 223 2.27 9.89 12.17
CA THR A 223 2.21 9.69 13.61
C THR A 223 3.56 10.01 14.24
N THR A 224 3.51 10.56 15.44
CA THR A 224 4.68 10.76 16.30
C THR A 224 4.90 9.59 17.27
N ARG A 225 4.03 8.56 17.24
CA ARG A 225 4.14 7.40 18.12
C ARG A 225 5.33 6.53 17.70
N THR A 226 6.14 6.21 18.71
CA THR A 226 7.28 5.29 18.63
C THR A 226 7.28 4.40 19.86
N PHE A 227 8.12 3.39 19.92
CA PHE A 227 8.24 2.56 21.12
C PHE A 227 8.76 3.33 22.35
N GLU A 228 9.36 4.49 22.16
CA GLU A 228 9.88 5.32 23.24
C GLU A 228 8.80 6.19 23.92
N ASN A 229 7.63 6.38 23.28
CA ASN A 229 6.56 7.23 23.80
C ASN A 229 5.19 6.52 23.91
N VAL A 230 5.19 5.20 23.90
CA VAL A 230 4.05 4.35 24.23
C VAL A 230 4.42 3.51 25.45
N TYR A 231 3.63 3.57 26.52
CA TYR A 231 3.98 3.04 27.82
C TYR A 231 2.98 1.96 28.24
N PHE A 232 3.48 0.73 28.44
CA PHE A 232 2.79 -0.42 29.03
C PHE A 232 3.81 -1.47 29.45
N GLU A 233 3.44 -2.40 30.33
CA GLU A 233 4.40 -3.32 30.94
C GLU A 233 5.15 -4.20 29.94
N GLU A 234 4.46 -4.72 28.93
CA GLU A 234 5.04 -5.63 27.96
C GLU A 234 5.70 -4.93 26.75
N GLN A 235 5.74 -3.59 26.74
CA GLN A 235 6.34 -2.80 25.66
C GLN A 235 7.78 -3.25 25.28
N PRO A 236 8.69 -3.52 26.24
CA PRO A 236 10.04 -3.97 25.88
C PRO A 236 10.05 -5.30 25.14
N ILE A 237 9.11 -6.20 25.43
CA ILE A 237 8.95 -7.50 24.79
C ILE A 237 8.49 -7.30 23.35
N VAL A 238 7.45 -6.47 23.13
CA VAL A 238 6.93 -6.15 21.79
C VAL A 238 8.00 -5.47 20.94
N LYS A 239 8.69 -4.45 21.47
CA LYS A 239 9.80 -3.75 20.82
C LYS A 239 10.90 -4.71 20.39
N LYS A 240 11.34 -5.59 21.29
CA LYS A 240 12.37 -6.59 21.01
C LYS A 240 11.92 -7.55 19.90
N ARG A 241 10.67 -8.01 19.94
CA ARG A 241 10.13 -8.95 18.95
C ARG A 241 9.99 -8.33 17.58
N VAL A 242 9.45 -7.11 17.47
CA VAL A 242 9.33 -6.38 16.21
C VAL A 242 10.71 -6.10 15.60
N ASN A 243 11.64 -5.58 16.39
CA ASN A 243 13.00 -5.31 15.91
C ASN A 243 13.73 -6.59 15.46
N PHE A 244 13.56 -7.70 16.19
CA PHE A 244 14.10 -8.99 15.79
C PHE A 244 13.52 -9.44 14.45
N PHE A 245 12.20 -9.36 14.30
CA PHE A 245 11.52 -9.73 13.05
C PHE A 245 12.03 -8.91 11.86
N LEU A 246 12.09 -7.59 12.01
CA LEU A 246 12.51 -6.70 10.92
C LEU A 246 13.94 -6.93 10.44
N ASN A 247 14.85 -7.30 11.36
CA ASN A 247 16.29 -7.37 11.09
C ASN A 247 16.82 -8.79 10.85
N ASN A 248 16.02 -9.85 11.06
CA ASN A 248 16.53 -11.22 11.05
C ASN A 248 15.79 -12.16 10.08
N ARG A 249 15.37 -11.68 8.91
CA ARG A 249 14.68 -12.49 7.90
C ARG A 249 15.42 -13.80 7.58
N THR A 250 16.73 -13.73 7.34
CA THR A 250 17.58 -14.89 7.02
C THR A 250 17.64 -15.92 8.15
N TRP A 251 17.42 -15.51 9.40
CA TRP A 251 17.33 -16.41 10.53
C TRP A 251 16.06 -17.29 10.45
N TYR A 252 14.91 -16.68 10.10
CA TYR A 252 13.65 -17.41 9.89
C TYR A 252 13.80 -18.43 8.76
N GLU A 253 14.35 -18.00 7.63
CA GLU A 253 14.58 -18.86 6.45
C GLU A 253 15.50 -20.05 6.81
N LYS A 254 16.61 -19.83 7.52
CA LYS A 254 17.53 -20.88 7.95
C LYS A 254 16.91 -21.86 8.95
N LYS A 255 15.95 -21.42 9.74
CA LYS A 255 15.28 -22.25 10.75
C LYS A 255 14.02 -22.95 10.23
N GLY A 256 13.60 -22.65 9.01
CA GLY A 256 12.35 -23.17 8.45
C GLY A 256 11.12 -22.70 9.22
N ILE A 257 11.17 -21.50 9.81
CA ILE A 257 10.06 -20.90 10.54
C ILE A 257 9.39 -19.89 9.62
N PRO A 258 8.05 -19.86 9.51
CA PRO A 258 7.33 -18.87 8.70
C PRO A 258 7.75 -17.44 9.07
N TYR A 259 8.15 -16.65 8.06
CA TYR A 259 8.52 -15.26 8.26
C TYR A 259 7.27 -14.39 8.35
N THR A 260 6.54 -14.54 9.45
CA THR A 260 5.32 -13.79 9.78
C THR A 260 5.37 -13.36 11.24
N LEU A 261 4.59 -12.33 11.59
CA LEU A 261 4.47 -11.83 12.96
C LEU A 261 3.03 -11.42 13.23
N GLY A 262 2.37 -12.13 14.14
CA GLY A 262 0.99 -11.91 14.57
C GLY A 262 0.91 -11.51 16.02
N PHE A 263 0.20 -10.41 16.32
CA PHE A 263 -0.12 -9.96 17.66
C PHE A 263 -1.63 -9.99 17.93
N MET A 264 -2.00 -10.35 19.15
CA MET A 264 -3.31 -10.07 19.71
C MET A 264 -3.14 -9.11 20.89
N PHE A 265 -3.65 -7.88 20.76
CA PHE A 265 -3.66 -6.89 21.81
C PHE A 265 -5.03 -6.87 22.49
N HIS A 266 -5.06 -7.12 23.78
CA HIS A 266 -6.31 -7.08 24.54
C HIS A 266 -6.19 -6.24 25.79
N GLY A 267 -7.33 -5.81 26.34
CA GLY A 267 -7.41 -4.98 27.54
C GLY A 267 -8.45 -3.88 27.41
N SER A 268 -8.68 -3.20 28.51
CA SER A 268 -9.70 -2.14 28.62
C SER A 268 -9.46 -0.96 27.64
N PRO A 269 -10.48 -0.16 27.34
CA PRO A 269 -10.32 1.06 26.56
C PRO A 269 -9.33 2.04 27.23
N GLY A 270 -8.61 2.81 26.44
CA GLY A 270 -7.66 3.82 26.94
C GLY A 270 -6.31 3.29 27.43
N THR A 271 -6.04 1.99 27.33
CA THR A 271 -4.78 1.37 27.77
C THR A 271 -3.64 1.44 26.75
N GLY A 272 -3.86 1.96 25.53
CA GLY A 272 -2.79 2.22 24.57
C GLY A 272 -2.70 1.29 23.37
N LYS A 273 -3.62 0.33 23.17
CA LYS A 273 -3.63 -0.65 22.05
C LYS A 273 -3.43 0.01 20.68
N THR A 274 -4.27 0.97 20.32
CA THR A 274 -4.16 1.68 19.04
C THR A 274 -2.88 2.56 18.96
N SER A 275 -2.35 3.05 20.09
CA SER A 275 -1.09 3.79 20.12
C SER A 275 0.09 2.89 19.75
N GLU A 276 0.10 1.66 20.24
CA GLU A 276 1.14 0.68 19.91
C GLU A 276 1.05 0.22 18.45
N ILE A 277 -0.15 0.05 17.89
CA ILE A 277 -0.32 -0.21 16.45
C ILE A 277 0.33 0.90 15.61
N LYS A 278 0.10 2.17 15.99
CA LYS A 278 0.71 3.32 15.31
C LYS A 278 2.23 3.33 15.45
N ALA A 279 2.76 2.95 16.62
CA ALA A 279 4.20 2.83 16.84
C ALA A 279 4.82 1.74 15.97
N ILE A 280 4.19 0.56 15.90
CA ILE A 280 4.63 -0.54 15.02
C ILE A 280 4.63 -0.09 13.56
N ALA A 281 3.54 0.56 13.07
CA ALA A 281 3.44 1.04 11.70
C ALA A 281 4.57 2.03 11.36
N ASN A 282 4.85 2.96 12.29
CA ASN A 282 5.88 3.97 12.12
C ASN A 282 7.30 3.37 12.11
N VAL A 283 7.62 2.55 13.09
CA VAL A 283 8.96 1.93 13.23
C VAL A 283 9.23 0.93 12.11
N ALA A 284 8.25 0.11 11.78
CA ALA A 284 8.37 -0.86 10.69
C ALA A 284 8.26 -0.22 9.29
N ARG A 285 7.91 1.06 9.19
CA ARG A 285 7.70 1.78 7.92
C ARG A 285 6.68 1.08 7.03
N ARG A 286 5.55 0.65 7.61
CA ARG A 286 4.51 -0.10 6.91
C ARG A 286 3.22 0.68 6.79
N HIS A 287 2.53 0.48 5.67
CA HIS A 287 1.20 1.02 5.44
C HIS A 287 0.17 0.28 6.31
N PRO A 288 -0.52 0.96 7.24
CA PRO A 288 -1.60 0.33 7.99
C PRO A 288 -2.80 0.05 7.07
N ILE A 289 -3.29 -1.19 7.11
CA ILE A 289 -4.45 -1.65 6.35
C ILE A 289 -5.50 -2.13 7.34
N ASN A 290 -6.56 -1.36 7.50
CA ASN A 290 -7.68 -1.70 8.37
C ASN A 290 -8.62 -2.69 7.69
N ILE A 291 -8.93 -3.78 8.35
CA ILE A 291 -9.75 -4.88 7.85
C ILE A 291 -10.98 -5.02 8.74
N GLN A 292 -12.15 -4.91 8.14
CA GLN A 292 -13.44 -5.16 8.79
C GLN A 292 -13.98 -6.50 8.34
N LEU A 293 -13.73 -7.55 9.15
CA LEU A 293 -14.08 -8.94 8.79
C LEU A 293 -15.58 -9.14 8.56
N SER A 294 -16.43 -8.40 9.28
CA SER A 294 -17.89 -8.44 9.13
C SER A 294 -18.38 -8.04 7.74
N GLU A 295 -17.61 -7.23 7.05
CA GLU A 295 -17.97 -6.67 5.75
C GLU A 295 -17.39 -7.45 4.57
N ILE A 296 -16.56 -8.47 4.85
CA ILE A 296 -15.97 -9.29 3.81
C ILE A 296 -16.94 -10.39 3.42
N LYS A 297 -17.28 -10.43 2.14
CA LYS A 297 -18.33 -11.31 1.61
C LYS A 297 -17.80 -12.61 1.03
N THR A 298 -16.59 -12.61 0.47
CA THR A 298 -16.06 -13.74 -0.27
C THR A 298 -14.66 -14.15 0.19
N LYS A 299 -14.37 -15.46 0.08
CA LYS A 299 -13.04 -16.01 0.31
C LYS A 299 -12.01 -15.45 -0.68
N SER A 300 -12.44 -15.08 -1.89
CA SER A 300 -11.58 -14.45 -2.92
C SER A 300 -11.03 -13.10 -2.47
N GLN A 301 -11.85 -12.26 -1.84
CA GLN A 301 -11.42 -10.97 -1.31
C GLN A 301 -10.28 -11.10 -0.31
N LEU A 302 -10.37 -12.05 0.62
CA LEU A 302 -9.30 -12.31 1.59
C LEU A 302 -8.05 -12.89 0.93
N ARG A 303 -8.20 -13.84 0.00
CA ARG A 303 -7.03 -14.37 -0.74
C ARG A 303 -6.31 -13.27 -1.50
N HIS A 304 -7.04 -12.40 -2.18
CA HIS A 304 -6.46 -11.26 -2.88
C HIS A 304 -5.71 -10.34 -1.91
N LEU A 305 -6.29 -10.01 -0.76
CA LEU A 305 -5.64 -9.15 0.23
C LEU A 305 -4.35 -9.74 0.81
N PHE A 306 -4.29 -11.05 1.06
CA PHE A 306 -3.16 -11.69 1.73
C PHE A 306 -2.07 -12.20 0.79
N PHE A 307 -2.35 -12.36 -0.51
CA PHE A 307 -1.41 -12.98 -1.45
C PHE A 307 -1.17 -12.16 -2.72
N SER A 308 -1.93 -11.10 -2.97
CA SER A 308 -1.65 -10.16 -4.07
C SER A 308 -0.97 -8.90 -3.53
N ASP A 309 -0.01 -8.36 -4.28
CA ASP A 309 0.61 -7.07 -3.97
C ASP A 309 -0.30 -5.88 -4.32
N GLU A 310 -1.48 -6.12 -4.87
CA GLU A 310 -2.40 -5.10 -5.31
C GLU A 310 -3.34 -4.65 -4.17
N ILE A 311 -3.47 -3.35 -4.00
CA ILE A 311 -4.45 -2.69 -3.12
C ILE A 311 -5.27 -1.72 -3.96
N HIS A 312 -6.58 -1.82 -3.86
CA HIS A 312 -7.51 -0.98 -4.60
C HIS A 312 -8.09 0.11 -3.70
N ALA A 313 -7.91 1.37 -4.06
CA ALA A 313 -8.40 2.49 -3.27
C ALA A 313 -9.30 3.42 -4.08
N TRP A 314 -10.36 3.89 -3.45
CA TRP A 314 -11.30 4.85 -4.01
C TRP A 314 -10.75 6.28 -3.86
N ASN A 315 -10.68 7.03 -4.96
CA ASN A 315 -10.21 8.42 -4.96
C ASN A 315 -11.33 9.47 -5.00
N GLY A 316 -12.59 9.05 -4.85
CA GLY A 316 -13.77 9.90 -4.98
C GLY A 316 -14.54 9.70 -6.29
N ASN A 317 -13.90 9.33 -7.37
CA ASN A 317 -14.49 9.12 -8.70
C ASN A 317 -14.24 7.70 -9.24
N THR A 318 -13.03 7.19 -9.11
CA THR A 318 -12.60 5.90 -9.67
C THR A 318 -11.86 5.07 -8.64
N ILE A 319 -11.75 3.77 -8.90
CA ILE A 319 -10.91 2.86 -8.09
C ILE A 319 -9.51 2.88 -8.70
N GLU A 320 -8.55 3.33 -7.92
CA GLU A 320 -7.14 3.31 -8.27
C GLU A 320 -6.45 2.07 -7.71
N LYS A 321 -5.53 1.53 -8.48
CA LYS A 321 -4.70 0.39 -8.10
C LYS A 321 -3.34 0.86 -7.60
N TYR A 322 -2.91 0.32 -6.46
CA TYR A 322 -1.60 0.54 -5.86
C TYR A 322 -0.90 -0.81 -5.71
N THR A 323 0.38 -0.86 -6.00
CA THR A 323 1.23 -2.03 -5.74
C THR A 323 1.96 -1.80 -4.43
N ILE A 324 1.60 -2.58 -3.40
CA ILE A 324 2.18 -2.51 -2.07
C ILE A 324 2.54 -3.95 -1.67
N PRO A 325 3.83 -4.31 -1.65
CA PRO A 325 4.24 -5.64 -1.23
C PRO A 325 3.77 -6.00 0.18
N ILE A 326 3.56 -7.29 0.44
CA ILE A 326 3.06 -7.78 1.74
C ILE A 326 3.95 -7.33 2.91
N ASN A 327 5.26 -7.28 2.70
CA ASN A 327 6.23 -6.84 3.69
C ASN A 327 6.23 -5.32 3.94
N GLU A 328 5.47 -4.55 3.19
CA GLU A 328 5.23 -3.12 3.42
C GLU A 328 3.86 -2.83 4.03
N ARG A 329 3.08 -3.88 4.35
CA ARG A 329 1.75 -3.77 4.96
C ARG A 329 1.78 -4.11 6.44
N LEU A 330 0.95 -3.41 7.21
CA LEU A 330 0.55 -3.78 8.56
C LEU A 330 -0.95 -4.05 8.55
N TYR A 331 -1.34 -5.30 8.65
CA TYR A 331 -2.75 -5.68 8.71
C TYR A 331 -3.30 -5.44 10.11
N ILE A 332 -4.45 -4.76 10.18
CA ILE A 332 -5.07 -4.37 11.44
C ILE A 332 -6.52 -4.87 11.43
N ILE A 333 -6.92 -5.54 12.51
CA ILE A 333 -8.30 -5.94 12.78
C ILE A 333 -8.61 -5.40 14.18
N GLU A 334 -9.21 -4.19 14.23
CA GLU A 334 -9.59 -3.58 15.52
C GLU A 334 -10.94 -4.12 15.99
N ASP A 335 -11.09 -4.26 17.32
CA ASP A 335 -12.31 -4.72 18.00
C ASP A 335 -12.93 -5.99 17.38
N ALA A 336 -12.08 -6.97 17.15
CA ALA A 336 -12.42 -8.22 16.45
C ALA A 336 -13.54 -9.01 17.11
N ASP A 337 -13.78 -8.83 18.41
CA ASP A 337 -14.91 -9.38 19.16
C ASP A 337 -16.26 -8.78 18.77
N ALA A 338 -16.29 -7.59 18.17
CA ALA A 338 -17.48 -6.94 17.63
C ALA A 338 -17.74 -7.25 16.15
N MET A 339 -16.77 -7.85 15.44
CA MET A 339 -16.81 -8.07 13.98
C MET A 339 -17.49 -9.38 13.54
N GLY A 340 -18.31 -10.01 14.39
CA GLY A 340 -19.05 -11.23 14.06
C GLY A 340 -18.39 -12.53 14.54
N ASP A 341 -19.04 -13.66 14.20
CA ASP A 341 -18.74 -14.96 14.82
C ASP A 341 -17.58 -15.74 14.16
N VAL A 342 -16.92 -15.18 13.13
CA VAL A 342 -15.90 -15.91 12.34
C VAL A 342 -14.72 -16.35 13.21
N LEU A 343 -14.24 -15.46 14.08
CA LEU A 343 -13.08 -15.68 14.96
C LEU A 343 -13.44 -16.36 16.29
N LEU A 344 -14.73 -16.42 16.62
CA LEU A 344 -15.19 -16.90 17.92
C LEU A 344 -15.13 -18.42 18.02
N ARG A 345 -15.00 -18.90 19.26
CA ARG A 345 -15.13 -20.33 19.59
C ARG A 345 -16.48 -20.86 19.12
N ARG A 346 -16.51 -22.14 18.73
CA ARG A 346 -17.74 -22.80 18.25
C ARG A 346 -18.88 -22.73 19.25
N GLU A 347 -18.58 -22.76 20.55
CA GLU A 347 -19.52 -22.65 21.65
C GLU A 347 -20.24 -21.30 21.73
N TRP A 348 -19.62 -20.24 21.24
CA TRP A 348 -20.15 -18.86 21.26
C TRP A 348 -20.83 -18.46 19.94
N LYS A 349 -20.79 -19.35 18.94
CA LYS A 349 -21.45 -19.08 17.66
C LYS A 349 -22.96 -19.20 17.82
N LYS A 350 -23.69 -18.17 17.42
CA LYS A 350 -25.16 -18.27 17.36
C LYS A 350 -25.55 -19.42 16.44
N PRO A 351 -26.53 -20.25 16.84
CA PRO A 351 -27.00 -21.36 16.01
C PRO A 351 -27.52 -20.74 14.68
N THR A 352 -26.83 -21.07 13.61
CA THR A 352 -27.29 -20.71 12.26
C THR A 352 -28.49 -21.59 11.97
N ILE A 353 -29.70 -21.02 11.98
CA ILE A 353 -30.89 -21.72 11.50
C ILE A 353 -30.68 -21.85 9.97
N GLU A 354 -30.23 -23.04 9.56
CA GLU A 354 -30.21 -23.37 8.13
C GLU A 354 -31.64 -23.31 7.63
N LYS A 355 -31.94 -22.30 6.80
CA LYS A 355 -33.21 -22.30 6.07
C LYS A 355 -33.22 -23.54 5.18
N PRO A 356 -34.31 -24.34 5.19
CA PRO A 356 -34.41 -25.47 4.28
C PRO A 356 -34.16 -25.01 2.86
N LYS A 357 -33.17 -25.59 2.19
CA LYS A 357 -32.92 -25.34 0.76
C LYS A 357 -34.11 -25.94 0.00
N ASP A 358 -34.97 -25.08 -0.54
CA ASP A 358 -36.00 -25.50 -1.48
C ASP A 358 -35.32 -26.12 -2.71
N PRO A 359 -35.60 -27.38 -3.05
CA PRO A 359 -34.90 -28.07 -4.15
C PRO A 359 -35.28 -27.56 -5.54
N PHE A 360 -36.15 -26.58 -5.65
CA PHE A 360 -36.67 -26.06 -6.92
C PHE A 360 -36.23 -24.61 -7.27
N ILE A 361 -35.39 -23.97 -6.47
CA ILE A 361 -34.84 -22.67 -6.85
C ILE A 361 -33.65 -22.93 -7.77
N PRO A 362 -33.61 -22.37 -9.01
CA PRO A 362 -32.43 -22.40 -9.86
C PRO A 362 -31.24 -21.89 -9.06
N LEU A 363 -30.11 -22.56 -9.18
CA LEU A 363 -28.84 -22.12 -8.60
C LEU A 363 -28.51 -20.75 -9.20
N ASP A 364 -29.00 -19.69 -8.56
CA ASP A 364 -28.55 -18.33 -8.83
C ASP A 364 -27.03 -18.29 -8.62
N ASP A 365 -26.37 -17.41 -9.36
CA ASP A 365 -24.90 -17.14 -9.29
C ASP A 365 -24.36 -16.89 -7.87
N ASP A 366 -25.21 -16.85 -6.85
CA ASP A 366 -24.87 -16.77 -5.42
C ASP A 366 -24.26 -18.07 -4.83
N ALA A 367 -24.25 -19.18 -5.55
CA ALA A 367 -23.56 -20.42 -5.14
C ALA A 367 -22.03 -20.31 -5.07
N ILE A 368 -21.46 -19.19 -5.55
CA ILE A 368 -20.00 -18.90 -5.50
C ILE A 368 -19.62 -18.17 -4.21
N ASN A 369 -20.57 -17.64 -3.45
CA ASN A 369 -20.34 -16.91 -2.20
C ASN A 369 -20.31 -17.87 -0.99
N GLU A 370 -19.28 -18.71 -0.91
CA GLU A 370 -19.05 -19.46 0.34
C GLU A 370 -18.72 -18.47 1.47
N PRO A 371 -19.47 -18.49 2.58
CA PRO A 371 -19.19 -17.62 3.71
C PRO A 371 -17.79 -17.91 4.28
N ILE A 372 -17.15 -16.88 4.81
CA ILE A 372 -15.86 -17.01 5.45
C ILE A 372 -16.07 -17.81 6.74
N ASP A 373 -15.36 -18.92 6.86
CA ASP A 373 -15.32 -19.73 8.04
C ASP A 373 -13.95 -19.67 8.73
N LEU A 374 -13.90 -20.10 9.99
CA LEU A 374 -12.65 -20.13 10.75
C LEU A 374 -11.60 -21.02 10.08
N SER A 375 -12.00 -22.16 9.52
CA SER A 375 -11.07 -23.09 8.87
C SER A 375 -10.37 -22.43 7.68
N PHE A 376 -11.11 -21.70 6.87
CA PHE A 376 -10.55 -20.94 5.76
C PHE A 376 -9.55 -19.87 6.27
N LEU A 377 -9.91 -19.12 7.33
CA LEU A 377 -9.03 -18.10 7.88
C LEU A 377 -7.74 -18.69 8.47
N LEU A 378 -7.84 -19.82 9.18
CA LEU A 378 -6.68 -20.52 9.70
C LEU A 378 -5.74 -21.00 8.58
N ASN A 379 -6.30 -21.51 7.47
CA ASN A 379 -5.53 -21.90 6.29
C ASN A 379 -4.96 -20.70 5.52
N LEU A 380 -5.63 -19.55 5.56
CA LEU A 380 -5.13 -18.33 4.97
C LEU A 380 -3.90 -17.80 5.73
N LEU A 381 -3.89 -17.91 7.05
CA LEU A 381 -2.82 -17.42 7.91
C LEU A 381 -1.60 -18.35 7.93
N ASP A 382 -1.83 -19.66 7.94
CA ASP A 382 -0.79 -20.68 8.16
C ASP A 382 -1.11 -21.94 7.31
N GLY A 383 -1.32 -21.74 6.01
CA GLY A 383 -1.53 -22.80 5.02
C GLY A 383 -0.31 -23.02 4.15
N THR A 384 -0.51 -23.78 3.05
CA THR A 384 0.56 -24.09 2.08
C THR A 384 1.11 -22.84 1.39
N LEU A 385 0.27 -21.82 1.20
CA LEU A 385 0.68 -20.53 0.63
C LEU A 385 1.03 -19.56 1.76
N GLU A 386 2.26 -19.13 1.82
CA GLU A 386 2.77 -18.25 2.86
C GLU A 386 2.75 -16.78 2.43
N SER A 387 2.26 -15.90 3.30
CA SER A 387 2.38 -14.45 3.16
C SER A 387 3.66 -13.95 3.84
N SER A 388 4.81 -14.23 3.22
CA SER A 388 6.13 -13.93 3.79
C SER A 388 6.31 -12.44 4.07
N GLY A 389 6.78 -12.12 5.27
CA GLY A 389 6.98 -10.73 5.71
C GLY A 389 5.73 -10.08 6.32
N ARG A 390 4.61 -10.79 6.47
CA ARG A 390 3.36 -10.26 7.06
C ARG A 390 3.55 -9.85 8.51
N ILE A 391 3.07 -8.63 8.86
CA ILE A 391 2.77 -8.24 10.24
C ILE A 391 1.27 -8.04 10.37
N MET A 392 0.65 -8.62 11.40
CA MET A 392 -0.78 -8.51 11.68
C MET A 392 -1.00 -8.20 13.16
N VAL A 393 -1.92 -7.28 13.44
CA VAL A 393 -2.36 -6.97 14.80
C VAL A 393 -3.88 -7.09 14.87
N ILE A 394 -4.35 -7.87 15.80
CA ILE A 394 -5.77 -8.03 16.14
C ILE A 394 -5.98 -7.39 17.50
N THR A 395 -6.98 -6.54 17.65
CA THR A 395 -7.37 -6.03 18.98
C THR A 395 -8.69 -6.62 19.43
N SER A 396 -8.83 -6.82 20.74
CA SER A 396 -10.07 -7.27 21.37
C SER A 396 -10.13 -6.84 22.83
N ASN A 397 -11.33 -6.75 23.36
CA ASN A 397 -11.56 -6.59 24.80
C ASN A 397 -11.78 -7.95 25.48
N PHE A 398 -12.10 -9.01 24.72
CA PHE A 398 -12.48 -10.35 25.23
C PHE A 398 -11.68 -11.46 24.52
N PRO A 399 -10.37 -11.61 24.81
CA PRO A 399 -9.51 -12.59 24.14
C PRO A 399 -9.95 -14.05 24.34
N GLU A 400 -10.65 -14.34 25.45
CA GLU A 400 -11.15 -15.68 25.79
C GLU A 400 -12.24 -16.19 24.83
N ARG A 401 -12.91 -15.30 24.10
CA ARG A 401 -13.93 -15.65 23.08
C ARG A 401 -13.34 -16.24 21.82
N PHE A 402 -12.07 -15.98 21.54
CA PHE A 402 -11.43 -16.44 20.31
C PHE A 402 -11.08 -17.93 20.35
N ASP A 403 -11.15 -18.56 19.18
CA ASP A 403 -10.75 -19.95 19.04
C ASP A 403 -9.24 -20.11 19.30
N ARG A 404 -8.89 -21.09 20.13
CA ARG A 404 -7.50 -21.39 20.50
C ARG A 404 -6.62 -21.75 19.31
N ALA A 405 -7.22 -22.21 18.21
CA ALA A 405 -6.49 -22.53 16.99
C ALA A 405 -5.87 -21.28 16.34
N LEU A 406 -6.37 -20.07 16.64
CA LEU A 406 -5.77 -18.83 16.16
C LEU A 406 -4.42 -18.53 16.83
N VAL A 407 -4.24 -18.97 18.07
CA VAL A 407 -3.05 -18.70 18.90
C VAL A 407 -2.00 -19.78 18.64
N ARG A 408 -1.26 -19.63 17.55
CA ARG A 408 -0.15 -20.52 17.17
C ARG A 408 0.90 -19.73 16.41
N PRO A 409 2.20 -20.15 16.47
CA PRO A 409 3.23 -19.58 15.61
C PRO A 409 2.82 -19.59 14.14
N GLY A 410 3.08 -18.49 13.43
CA GLY A 410 2.65 -18.29 12.06
C GLY A 410 1.24 -17.68 11.91
N ARG A 411 0.44 -17.59 12.98
CA ARG A 411 -0.88 -16.95 13.04
C ARG A 411 -0.86 -15.78 14.00
N ILE A 412 -1.14 -16.03 15.28
CA ILE A 412 -0.95 -15.10 16.39
C ILE A 412 0.19 -15.65 17.25
N ASP A 413 1.35 -15.03 17.13
CA ASP A 413 2.57 -15.46 17.81
C ASP A 413 2.61 -14.98 19.26
N MET A 414 1.96 -13.84 19.55
CA MET A 414 1.99 -13.20 20.87
C MET A 414 0.62 -12.62 21.24
N ILE A 415 0.23 -12.88 22.47
CA ILE A 415 -0.93 -12.24 23.12
C ILE A 415 -0.36 -11.25 24.12
N ILE A 416 -0.75 -9.99 24.02
CA ILE A 416 -0.26 -8.87 24.85
C ILE A 416 -1.43 -8.27 25.60
N GLU A 417 -1.33 -8.24 26.92
CA GLU A 417 -2.35 -7.65 27.79
C GLU A 417 -2.02 -6.18 28.09
N PHE A 418 -2.88 -5.29 27.67
CA PHE A 418 -2.80 -3.86 27.96
C PHE A 418 -3.56 -3.55 29.25
N LYS A 419 -2.83 -3.46 30.35
CA LYS A 419 -3.37 -3.14 31.68
C LYS A 419 -3.40 -1.66 31.95
N LYS A 420 -4.07 -1.26 33.02
CA LYS A 420 -3.90 0.04 33.65
C LYS A 420 -2.43 0.18 34.08
N CYS A 421 -1.96 1.41 34.26
CA CYS A 421 -0.57 1.70 34.58
C CYS A 421 -0.11 1.03 35.87
N SER A 422 0.91 0.19 35.81
CA SER A 422 1.68 -0.18 36.98
C SER A 422 2.49 1.03 37.49
N MET A 423 2.98 0.97 38.69
CA MET A 423 3.80 2.02 39.27
C MET A 423 5.03 2.37 38.42
N SER A 424 5.66 1.37 37.82
CA SER A 424 6.80 1.56 36.90
C SER A 424 6.39 2.31 35.64
N VAL A 425 5.30 1.87 35.00
CA VAL A 425 4.76 2.51 33.78
C VAL A 425 4.34 3.95 34.07
N LEU A 426 3.65 4.18 35.19
CA LEU A 426 3.26 5.52 35.61
C LEU A 426 4.46 6.45 35.79
N ARG A 427 5.52 5.94 36.43
CA ARG A 427 6.78 6.68 36.62
C ARG A 427 7.46 7.02 35.29
N GLU A 428 7.54 6.04 34.39
CA GLU A 428 8.08 6.25 33.04
C GLU A 428 7.28 7.32 32.26
N MET A 429 5.95 7.32 32.37
CA MET A 429 5.10 8.33 31.73
C MET A 429 5.35 9.73 32.29
N VAL A 430 5.45 9.88 33.60
CA VAL A 430 5.74 11.18 34.24
C VAL A 430 7.12 11.68 33.90
N VAL A 431 8.14 10.80 33.97
CA VAL A 431 9.53 11.12 33.62
C VAL A 431 9.64 11.52 32.15
N GLY A 432 9.01 10.76 31.23
CA GLY A 432 9.02 11.05 29.81
C GLY A 432 8.23 12.29 29.41
N PHE A 433 7.19 12.65 30.16
CA PHE A 433 6.39 13.85 29.88
C PHE A 433 7.10 15.14 30.27
N TYR A 434 7.78 15.16 31.43
CA TYR A 434 8.49 16.33 31.96
C TYR A 434 9.98 16.38 31.62
N ASP A 435 10.48 15.44 30.82
CA ASP A 435 11.92 15.32 30.45
C ASP A 435 12.85 15.36 31.67
N THR A 436 12.50 14.68 32.75
CA THR A 436 13.25 14.69 34.02
C THR A 436 13.87 13.32 34.28
N GLN A 437 15.08 13.29 34.92
CA GLN A 437 15.78 12.02 35.10
C GLN A 437 15.23 11.17 36.25
N ASP A 438 14.75 11.78 37.31
CA ASP A 438 14.05 11.10 38.40
C ASP A 438 13.18 12.09 39.19
N ILE A 439 12.07 11.61 39.73
CA ILE A 439 11.17 12.42 40.53
C ILE A 439 10.94 11.67 41.85
N GLU A 440 11.52 12.19 42.92
CA GLU A 440 11.12 11.76 44.27
C GLU A 440 9.81 12.44 44.65
N HIS A 441 8.78 11.65 44.86
CA HIS A 441 7.46 12.14 45.29
C HIS A 441 6.77 11.12 46.16
N GLU A 442 5.88 11.60 47.04
CA GLU A 442 5.09 10.77 47.95
C GLU A 442 4.21 9.75 47.21
N LEU A 443 3.73 10.10 46.02
CA LEU A 443 2.95 9.23 45.14
C LEU A 443 3.54 7.80 45.03
N TRP A 444 4.87 7.67 44.97
CA TRP A 444 5.56 6.38 44.81
C TRP A 444 5.55 5.50 46.06
N LYS A 445 5.12 6.05 47.21
CA LYS A 445 4.96 5.30 48.47
C LYS A 445 3.57 4.70 48.62
N HIS A 446 2.65 5.00 47.71
CA HIS A 446 1.24 4.62 47.75
C HIS A 446 0.93 3.43 46.84
N PRO A 447 0.96 2.18 47.34
CA PRO A 447 0.75 0.98 46.51
C PRO A 447 -0.66 0.92 45.88
N GLU A 448 -1.64 1.63 46.42
CA GLU A 448 -3.00 1.73 45.92
C GLU A 448 -3.12 2.47 44.58
N ILE A 449 -2.06 3.14 44.13
CA ILE A 449 -1.99 3.80 42.83
C ILE A 449 -1.71 2.77 41.71
N ASN A 450 -1.14 1.64 42.05
CA ASN A 450 -0.81 0.59 41.12
C ASN A 450 -2.09 0.07 40.42
N TYR A 451 -2.10 0.09 39.11
CA TYR A 451 -3.27 -0.28 38.27
C TYR A 451 -4.55 0.56 38.51
N LYS A 452 -4.42 1.74 39.10
CA LYS A 452 -5.55 2.65 39.31
C LYS A 452 -5.91 3.39 38.02
N TRP A 453 -4.93 3.89 37.28
CA TRP A 453 -5.08 4.80 36.14
C TRP A 453 -4.81 4.10 34.80
N THR A 454 -5.60 4.44 33.77
CA THR A 454 -5.24 4.10 32.40
C THR A 454 -4.21 5.09 31.85
N PRO A 455 -3.36 4.70 30.87
CA PRO A 455 -2.42 5.62 30.21
C PRO A 455 -3.10 6.88 29.65
N ALA A 456 -4.32 6.78 29.14
CA ALA A 456 -5.06 7.91 28.61
C ALA A 456 -5.44 8.91 29.71
N GLU A 457 -5.89 8.44 30.88
CA GLU A 457 -6.22 9.29 32.04
C GLU A 457 -4.97 9.94 32.60
N VAL A 458 -3.88 9.19 32.75
CA VAL A 458 -2.57 9.75 33.16
C VAL A 458 -2.16 10.87 32.23
N GLN A 459 -2.19 10.63 30.92
CA GLN A 459 -1.83 11.64 29.92
C GLN A 459 -2.71 12.90 30.05
N GLN A 460 -4.00 12.75 30.33
CA GLN A 460 -4.92 13.88 30.55
C GLN A 460 -4.55 14.70 31.80
N VAL A 461 -4.17 14.04 32.89
CA VAL A 461 -3.73 14.72 34.12
C VAL A 461 -2.41 15.48 33.87
N LEU A 462 -1.44 14.82 33.19
CA LEU A 462 -0.18 15.47 32.86
C LEU A 462 -0.38 16.70 31.95
N PHE A 463 -1.28 16.61 30.96
CA PHE A 463 -1.60 17.74 30.09
C PHE A 463 -2.25 18.92 30.83
N ARG A 464 -3.13 18.65 31.80
CA ARG A 464 -3.73 19.71 32.61
C ARG A 464 -2.69 20.44 33.46
N ASN A 465 -1.65 19.77 33.87
CA ASN A 465 -0.59 20.25 34.73
C ASN A 465 0.77 20.33 34.03
N PHE A 466 0.79 20.73 32.76
CA PHE A 466 2.00 20.62 31.92
C PHE A 466 3.19 21.45 32.45
N GLU A 467 2.95 22.52 33.22
CA GLU A 467 3.96 23.39 33.84
C GLU A 467 4.39 22.93 35.24
N ASP A 468 3.52 22.19 35.96
CA ASP A 468 3.76 21.81 37.36
C ASP A 468 3.63 20.29 37.56
N LYS A 469 4.79 19.62 37.56
CA LYS A 469 4.87 18.18 37.81
C LYS A 469 4.37 17.76 39.20
N ASN A 470 4.56 18.60 40.22
CA ASN A 470 4.16 18.27 41.60
C ASN A 470 2.64 18.28 41.71
N ASN A 471 1.99 19.27 41.10
CA ASN A 471 0.54 19.32 41.04
C ASN A 471 -0.06 18.13 40.26
N ALA A 472 0.56 17.72 39.14
CA ALA A 472 0.17 16.52 38.40
C ALA A 472 0.21 15.27 39.27
N MET A 473 1.29 15.06 40.00
CA MET A 473 1.48 13.90 40.88
C MET A 473 0.53 13.93 42.08
N GLN A 474 0.25 15.12 42.63
CA GLN A 474 -0.73 15.30 43.70
C GLN A 474 -2.16 14.99 43.20
N GLU A 475 -2.50 15.42 41.98
CA GLU A 475 -3.78 15.08 41.34
C GLU A 475 -3.93 13.57 41.14
N LEU A 476 -2.89 12.89 40.65
CA LEU A 476 -2.89 11.43 40.49
C LEU A 476 -3.06 10.69 41.82
N LEU A 477 -2.57 11.25 42.93
CA LEU A 477 -2.69 10.67 44.26
C LEU A 477 -4.12 10.83 44.80
N VAL A 478 -4.68 12.03 44.73
CA VAL A 478 -5.92 12.41 45.44
C VAL A 478 -7.17 12.08 44.62
N CYS A 479 -7.13 12.25 43.29
CA CYS A 479 -8.30 12.07 42.45
C CYS A 479 -8.61 10.60 42.14
N GLN A 480 -9.88 10.36 41.77
CA GLN A 480 -10.33 9.08 41.27
C GLN A 480 -10.36 9.08 39.73
N PRO A 481 -10.11 7.93 39.08
CA PRO A 481 -10.30 7.77 37.64
C PRO A 481 -11.70 8.16 37.19
N GLN A 482 -11.82 8.80 36.04
CA GLN A 482 -13.13 9.22 35.51
C GLN A 482 -13.86 8.06 34.78
N THR A 483 -13.13 7.03 34.40
CA THR A 483 -13.70 5.87 33.70
C THR A 483 -14.34 4.94 34.72
N PRO A 484 -15.67 4.67 34.69
CA PRO A 484 -16.28 3.69 35.58
C PRO A 484 -15.65 2.33 35.30
N GLU A 485 -15.25 1.63 36.35
CA GLU A 485 -14.88 0.21 36.24
C GLU A 485 -16.08 -0.53 35.66
N GLN A 486 -15.87 -1.22 34.53
CA GLN A 486 -16.81 -2.23 34.11
C GLN A 486 -16.71 -3.34 35.16
N THR A 487 -17.57 -3.27 36.16
CA THR A 487 -17.78 -4.37 37.10
C THR A 487 -18.10 -5.60 36.26
N GLU A 488 -17.20 -6.58 36.29
CA GLU A 488 -17.51 -7.94 35.85
C GLU A 488 -18.66 -8.43 36.72
N THR A 489 -19.89 -8.16 36.30
CA THR A 489 -21.03 -8.86 36.81
C THR A 489 -20.97 -10.26 36.20
N THR A 490 -20.32 -11.17 36.91
CA THR A 490 -20.64 -12.60 36.89
C THR A 490 -22.11 -12.72 37.30
N THR A 491 -22.99 -12.58 36.32
CA THR A 491 -24.38 -12.96 36.49
C THR A 491 -24.38 -14.48 36.50
N GLU A 492 -24.30 -15.02 37.72
CA GLU A 492 -24.83 -16.37 38.00
C GLU A 492 -26.28 -16.36 37.53
N LEU A 493 -26.57 -17.20 36.55
CA LEU A 493 -27.92 -17.50 36.09
C LEU A 493 -28.62 -18.30 37.24
N GLU A 494 -29.19 -17.57 38.18
CA GLU A 494 -30.20 -18.15 39.04
C GLU A 494 -31.47 -18.41 38.23
N ASP A 495 -31.89 -19.66 38.27
CA ASP A 495 -33.13 -20.20 37.74
C ASP A 495 -34.34 -19.35 38.16
N LEU A 496 -35.03 -18.73 37.22
CA LEU A 496 -36.34 -18.15 37.42
C LEU A 496 -37.42 -19.12 36.96
N PRO A 497 -38.43 -19.42 37.79
CA PRO A 497 -39.47 -20.39 37.47
C PRO A 497 -40.45 -19.88 36.42
N GLU A 498 -40.85 -20.80 35.55
CA GLU A 498 -41.91 -20.60 34.53
C GLU A 498 -43.22 -20.10 35.17
N GLN A 499 -43.59 -18.85 34.90
CA GLN A 499 -44.98 -18.42 35.05
C GLN A 499 -45.68 -18.30 33.70
N LYS A 500 -46.55 -19.27 33.44
CA LYS A 500 -47.59 -19.18 32.40
C LYS A 500 -48.54 -18.01 32.70
N SER A 501 -48.60 -17.02 31.87
CA SER A 501 -49.75 -16.13 31.78
C SER A 501 -50.22 -15.98 30.33
N ARG A 502 -51.39 -16.57 30.09
CA ARG A 502 -52.27 -16.29 28.93
C ARG A 502 -52.67 -14.82 28.96
N LEU A 503 -52.41 -14.10 27.88
CA LEU A 503 -53.14 -12.87 27.57
C LEU A 503 -53.64 -12.90 26.14
N SER A 504 -54.94 -12.70 26.06
CA SER A 504 -55.83 -12.76 24.94
C SER A 504 -55.54 -11.69 23.87
N ILE A 505 -55.71 -12.11 22.65
CA ILE A 505 -55.76 -11.27 21.46
C ILE A 505 -57.01 -10.39 21.51
N GLN A 506 -56.86 -9.07 21.51
CA GLN A 506 -57.92 -8.14 21.10
C GLN A 506 -57.50 -7.40 19.82
N SER A 507 -58.29 -7.62 18.82
CA SER A 507 -58.29 -6.99 17.51
C SER A 507 -58.55 -5.50 17.61
N PHE A 508 -57.75 -4.68 16.94
CA PHE A 508 -58.08 -3.28 16.60
C PHE A 508 -58.25 -3.13 15.09
N HIS A 509 -59.44 -2.74 14.68
CA HIS A 509 -59.78 -2.28 13.34
C HIS A 509 -59.26 -0.86 13.10
N PRO A 510 -58.87 -0.49 11.88
CA PRO A 510 -58.56 0.88 11.55
C PRO A 510 -59.83 1.65 11.18
N VAL A 511 -60.01 2.85 11.76
CA VAL A 511 -60.98 3.85 11.34
C VAL A 511 -60.31 4.76 10.32
N LEU A 512 -60.85 4.76 9.11
CA LEU A 512 -60.68 5.78 8.07
C LEU A 512 -61.51 7.02 8.47
N GLY A 513 -60.96 8.21 8.28
CA GLY A 513 -61.74 9.44 8.44
C GLY A 513 -60.93 10.69 8.09
N LEU A 514 -61.10 11.17 6.81
CA LEU A 514 -60.88 12.52 6.24
C LEU A 514 -59.44 13.04 6.13
#